data_c0f7b3a0dd5f768a5e6b054de1d1ca78
#
_entry.id   c0f7b3a0dd5f768a5e6b054de1d1ca78
#
_cell.length_a   1.000
_cell.length_b   1.000
_cell.length_c   1.000
_cell.angle_alpha   90.00
_cell.angle_beta   90.00
_cell.angle_gamma   90.00
#
_symmetry.space_group_name_H-M   'P 1'
#
loop_
_entity.id
_entity.type
_entity.pdbx_description
1 polymer ?
#
loop_
_entity_poly.entity_id
_entity_poly.type
_entity_poly.pdbx_seq_one_letter_code
_entity_poly.pdbx_strand_id
1 'polypeptide(L)'
;MRVMHVMGGGDVGGAKTQIMNTVTGLSRTNDVMLISFRAGPFADEARERGIDVRVIERHNPFRAARTMRDLVDEFKPDIIHCHGGRANLMGAMVRRSRHIPIITTVHSDYRLDYLG
;
A
#
# COMPACT_ATOMS: atom_id res chain seq x y z
N MET A 1 -14.00 6.84 7.44
CA MET A 1 -13.69 6.04 6.25
C MET A 1 -12.53 5.10 6.57
N ARG A 2 -12.57 3.91 6.04
CA ARG A 2 -11.50 2.93 6.22
C ARG A 2 -10.66 2.89 4.94
N VAL A 3 -9.40 3.27 5.06
CA VAL A 3 -8.50 3.40 3.91
C VAL A 3 -7.33 2.44 4.05
N MET A 4 -7.09 1.64 3.01
CA MET A 4 -5.93 0.75 2.95
C MET A 4 -4.93 1.35 1.97
N HIS A 5 -3.75 1.72 2.46
CA HIS A 5 -2.65 2.17 1.63
C HIS A 5 -1.72 1.01 1.37
N VAL A 6 -1.33 0.84 0.12
CA VAL A 6 -0.43 -0.25 -0.29
C VAL A 6 0.78 0.34 -0.99
N MET A 7 1.97 -0.01 -0.53
CA MET A 7 3.20 0.47 -1.16
C MET A 7 4.15 -0.68 -1.47
N GLY A 8 4.95 -0.50 -2.51
CA GLY A 8 5.85 -1.54 -2.98
C GLY A 8 7.03 -1.85 -2.08
N GLY A 9 7.43 -0.91 -1.25
CA GLY A 9 8.48 -1.13 -0.27
C GLY A 9 9.89 -0.95 -0.76
N GLY A 10 10.10 -0.81 -2.05
CA GLY A 10 11.44 -0.59 -2.60
C GLY A 10 11.73 0.85 -2.95
N ASP A 11 10.78 1.72 -2.77
CA ASP A 11 10.89 3.10 -3.17
C ASP A 11 11.75 3.91 -2.24
N VAL A 12 12.35 4.96 -2.77
CA VAL A 12 13.27 5.81 -2.04
C VAL A 12 12.93 7.27 -2.26
N GLY A 13 13.47 8.12 -1.41
CA GLY A 13 13.40 9.56 -1.57
C GLY A 13 12.05 10.16 -1.24
N GLY A 14 11.65 11.16 -2.04
CA GLY A 14 10.47 11.96 -1.76
C GLY A 14 9.15 11.21 -1.71
N ALA A 15 9.03 10.12 -2.46
CA ALA A 15 7.81 9.34 -2.46
C ALA A 15 7.50 8.76 -1.09
N LYS A 16 8.52 8.24 -0.39
CA LYS A 16 8.33 7.71 0.96
C LYS A 16 7.86 8.78 1.93
N THR A 17 8.47 9.94 1.89
CA THR A 17 8.10 11.06 2.75
C THR A 17 6.66 11.48 2.49
N GLN A 18 6.29 11.59 1.22
CA GLN A 18 4.95 11.99 0.82
C GLN A 18 3.92 10.97 1.30
N ILE A 19 4.19 9.70 1.11
CA ILE A 19 3.29 8.63 1.55
C ILE A 19 3.14 8.66 3.07
N MET A 20 4.25 8.78 3.78
CA MET A 20 4.23 8.82 5.25
C MET A 20 3.40 9.98 5.76
N ASN A 21 3.56 11.17 5.18
CA ASN A 21 2.79 12.34 5.59
C ASN A 21 1.31 12.19 5.28
N THR A 22 0.99 11.64 4.10
CA THR A 22 -0.39 11.40 3.71
C THR A 22 -1.06 10.42 4.66
N VAL A 23 -0.41 9.30 4.92
CA VAL A 23 -0.97 8.26 5.79
C VAL A 23 -1.14 8.76 7.21
N THR A 24 -0.13 9.48 7.72
CA THR A 24 -0.19 10.05 9.07
C THR A 24 -1.33 11.05 9.18
N GLY A 25 -1.48 11.92 8.19
CA GLY A 25 -2.56 12.91 8.18
C GLY A 25 -3.94 12.26 8.13
N LEU A 26 -4.11 11.26 7.26
CA LEU A 26 -5.38 10.56 7.13
C LEU A 26 -5.75 9.78 8.38
N SER A 27 -4.77 9.25 9.08
CA SER A 27 -5.03 8.44 10.28
C SER A 27 -5.64 9.22 11.42
N ARG A 28 -5.62 10.54 11.36
CA ARG A 28 -6.23 11.39 12.38
C ARG A 28 -7.74 11.37 12.32
N THR A 29 -8.31 11.18 11.14
CA THR A 29 -9.76 11.26 10.92
C THR A 29 -10.33 10.00 10.29
N ASN A 30 -9.50 9.04 9.91
CA ASN A 30 -9.91 7.81 9.26
C ASN A 30 -9.19 6.62 9.87
N ASP A 31 -9.77 5.44 9.71
CA ASP A 31 -9.06 4.21 10.02
C ASP A 31 -8.16 3.88 8.85
N VAL A 32 -6.87 3.73 9.11
CA VAL A 32 -5.87 3.51 8.08
C VAL A 32 -5.08 2.25 8.38
N MET A 33 -4.94 1.40 7.36
CA MET A 33 -4.00 0.27 7.37
C MET A 33 -2.98 0.51 6.27
N LEU A 34 -1.70 0.32 6.58
CA LEU A 34 -0.63 0.43 5.61
C LEU A 34 -0.06 -0.95 5.34
N ILE A 35 -0.06 -1.34 4.06
CA ILE A 35 0.57 -2.60 3.63
C ILE A 35 1.86 -2.26 2.92
N SER A 36 2.95 -2.88 3.38
CA SER A 36 4.26 -2.74 2.76
C SER A 36 4.75 -4.11 2.34
N PHE A 37 5.31 -4.21 1.13
CA PHE A 37 5.85 -5.47 0.65
C PHE A 37 7.30 -5.69 1.08
N ARG A 38 7.81 -4.84 1.95
CA ARG A 38 9.16 -4.95 2.48
C ARG A 38 9.21 -4.45 3.91
N ALA A 39 9.84 -5.21 4.78
CA ALA A 39 10.17 -4.75 6.12
C ALA A 39 11.30 -3.71 6.04
N GLY A 40 11.39 -2.84 7.02
CA GLY A 40 12.47 -1.87 7.08
C GLY A 40 12.08 -0.59 7.77
N PRO A 41 12.94 0.44 7.67
CA PRO A 41 12.75 1.68 8.41
C PRO A 41 11.42 2.38 8.15
N PHE A 42 10.92 2.30 6.92
CA PHE A 42 9.65 2.93 6.60
C PHE A 42 8.49 2.31 7.39
N ALA A 43 8.42 0.98 7.39
CA ALA A 43 7.38 0.28 8.13
C ALA A 43 7.51 0.54 9.63
N ASP A 44 8.76 0.55 10.13
CA ASP A 44 9.02 0.80 11.54
C ASP A 44 8.61 2.20 11.96
N GLU A 45 8.92 3.20 11.13
CA GLU A 45 8.53 4.58 11.42
C GLU A 45 7.00 4.72 11.43
N ALA A 46 6.32 4.07 10.49
CA ALA A 46 4.88 4.13 10.44
C ALA A 46 4.26 3.52 11.71
N ARG A 47 4.81 2.41 12.18
CA ARG A 47 4.35 1.82 13.44
C ARG A 47 4.58 2.73 14.63
N GLU A 48 5.71 3.42 14.66
CA GLU A 48 6.02 4.38 15.73
C GLU A 48 5.03 5.53 15.74
N ARG A 49 4.46 5.86 14.59
CA ARG A 49 3.43 6.90 14.48
C ARG A 49 2.02 6.38 14.79
N GLY A 50 1.91 5.12 15.20
CA GLY A 50 0.62 4.54 15.58
C GLY A 50 -0.21 4.01 14.44
N ILE A 51 0.38 3.83 13.26
CA ILE A 51 -0.32 3.30 12.09
C ILE A 51 -0.30 1.77 12.13
N ASP A 52 -1.42 1.15 11.77
CA ASP A 52 -1.50 -0.31 11.63
C ASP A 52 -0.77 -0.71 10.36
N VAL A 53 0.43 -1.27 10.53
CA VAL A 53 1.28 -1.66 9.41
C VAL A 53 1.34 -3.18 9.31
N ARG A 54 1.09 -3.68 8.11
CA ARG A 54 1.22 -5.10 7.80
C ARG A 54 2.25 -5.27 6.69
N VAL A 55 3.23 -6.14 6.93
CA VAL A 55 4.29 -6.40 5.97
C VAL A 55 4.05 -7.74 5.29
N ILE A 56 4.08 -7.74 3.95
CA ILE A 56 3.90 -8.94 3.15
C ILE A 56 5.18 -9.19 2.36
N GLU A 57 6.11 -9.93 2.94
CA GLU A 57 7.38 -10.26 2.29
C GLU A 57 7.24 -11.57 1.53
N ARG A 58 6.61 -11.52 0.36
CA ARG A 58 6.44 -12.71 -0.46
C ARG A 58 6.88 -12.43 -1.88
N HIS A 59 7.69 -13.34 -2.43
CA HIS A 59 8.18 -13.23 -3.79
C HIS A 59 7.13 -13.69 -4.81
N ASN A 60 6.27 -14.63 -4.42
CA ASN A 60 5.23 -15.11 -5.31
C ASN A 60 4.03 -14.16 -5.27
N PRO A 61 3.71 -13.50 -6.41
CA PRO A 61 2.64 -12.52 -6.43
C PRO A 61 1.26 -13.11 -6.14
N PHE A 62 1.02 -14.37 -6.48
CA PHE A 62 -0.27 -14.99 -6.20
C PHE A 62 -0.47 -15.21 -4.71
N ARG A 63 0.58 -15.60 -3.99
CA ARG A 63 0.52 -15.76 -2.54
C ARG A 63 0.39 -14.42 -1.84
N ALA A 64 1.10 -13.41 -2.34
CA ALA A 64 0.98 -12.06 -1.80
C ALA A 64 -0.44 -11.53 -1.98
N ALA A 65 -1.02 -11.75 -3.15
CA ALA A 65 -2.39 -11.32 -3.41
C ALA A 65 -3.38 -12.03 -2.50
N ARG A 66 -3.16 -13.31 -2.22
CA ARG A 66 -4.02 -14.07 -1.31
C ARG A 66 -3.95 -13.50 0.10
N THR A 67 -2.75 -13.22 0.58
CA THR A 67 -2.57 -12.60 1.90
C THR A 67 -3.24 -11.24 1.94
N MET A 68 -3.09 -10.46 0.88
CA MET A 68 -3.72 -9.16 0.80
C MET A 68 -5.25 -9.26 0.80
N ARG A 69 -5.82 -10.25 0.10
CA ARG A 69 -7.27 -10.47 0.15
C ARG A 69 -7.74 -10.78 1.56
N ASP A 70 -6.96 -11.59 2.29
CA ASP A 70 -7.29 -11.89 3.68
C ASP A 70 -7.29 -10.63 4.53
N LEU A 71 -6.34 -9.73 4.33
CA LEU A 71 -6.28 -8.47 5.03
C LEU A 71 -7.42 -7.54 4.63
N VAL A 72 -7.81 -7.55 3.37
CA VAL A 72 -8.98 -6.81 2.89
C VAL A 72 -10.24 -7.30 3.60
N ASP A 73 -10.38 -8.61 3.71
CA ASP A 73 -11.54 -9.19 4.39
C ASP A 73 -11.56 -8.87 5.89
N GLU A 74 -10.40 -8.82 6.50
CA GLU A 74 -10.26 -8.47 7.92
C GLU A 74 -10.54 -6.99 8.16
N PHE A 75 -9.90 -6.12 7.39
CA PHE A 75 -9.98 -4.67 7.60
C PHE A 75 -11.25 -4.05 7.02
N LYS A 76 -11.76 -4.62 5.95
CA LYS A 76 -12.94 -4.12 5.22
C LYS A 76 -12.78 -2.66 4.82
N PRO A 77 -11.78 -2.35 3.99
CA PRO A 77 -11.56 -0.97 3.56
C PRO A 77 -12.68 -0.47 2.66
N ASP A 78 -12.94 0.83 2.74
CA ASP A 78 -13.84 1.51 1.82
C ASP A 78 -13.12 1.82 0.51
N ILE A 79 -11.80 1.99 0.58
CA ILE A 79 -10.99 2.31 -0.59
C ILE A 79 -9.58 1.76 -0.38
N ILE A 80 -8.96 1.35 -1.49
CA ILE A 80 -7.56 0.92 -1.50
C ILE A 80 -6.77 1.91 -2.33
N HIS A 81 -5.72 2.48 -1.76
CA HIS A 81 -4.84 3.40 -2.45
C HIS A 81 -3.49 2.74 -2.67
N CYS A 82 -3.17 2.46 -3.92
CA CYS A 82 -1.95 1.78 -4.31
C CYS A 82 -0.90 2.78 -4.78
N HIS A 83 0.32 2.64 -4.25
CA HIS A 83 1.45 3.50 -4.56
C HIS A 83 2.55 2.69 -5.24
N GLY A 84 2.75 2.91 -6.53
CA GLY A 84 3.80 2.26 -7.30
C GLY A 84 3.35 1.00 -8.02
N GLY A 85 4.21 0.51 -8.92
CA GLY A 85 3.86 -0.56 -9.85
C GLY A 85 3.49 -1.88 -9.19
N ARG A 86 4.26 -2.31 -8.20
CA ARG A 86 3.99 -3.57 -7.52
C ARG A 86 2.68 -3.51 -6.74
N ALA A 87 2.44 -2.39 -6.07
CA ALA A 87 1.19 -2.19 -5.34
C ALA A 87 0.01 -2.16 -6.30
N ASN A 88 0.17 -1.52 -7.45
CA ASN A 88 -0.88 -1.46 -8.47
C ASN A 88 -1.21 -2.85 -8.99
N LEU A 89 -0.20 -3.70 -9.21
CA LEU A 89 -0.42 -5.07 -9.62
C LEU A 89 -1.22 -5.84 -8.59
N MET A 90 -0.84 -5.73 -7.32
CA MET A 90 -1.55 -6.41 -6.24
C MET A 90 -2.99 -5.92 -6.13
N GLY A 91 -3.21 -4.62 -6.26
CA GLY A 91 -4.55 -4.06 -6.26
C GLY A 91 -5.40 -4.61 -7.38
N ALA A 92 -4.84 -4.72 -8.58
CA ALA A 92 -5.56 -5.29 -9.72
C ALA A 92 -5.94 -6.76 -9.48
N MET A 93 -5.04 -7.53 -8.87
CA MET A 93 -5.31 -8.94 -8.56
C MET A 93 -6.41 -9.09 -7.51
N VAL A 94 -6.41 -8.24 -6.49
CA VAL A 94 -7.44 -8.26 -5.45
C VAL A 94 -8.79 -7.86 -6.03
N ARG A 95 -8.81 -6.89 -6.93
CA ARG A 95 -10.04 -6.38 -7.52
C ARG A 95 -10.81 -7.43 -8.30
N ARG A 96 -10.15 -8.48 -8.78
CA ARG A 96 -10.83 -9.56 -9.49
C ARG A 96 -11.86 -10.28 -8.62
N SER A 97 -11.64 -10.31 -7.32
CA SER A 97 -12.51 -11.04 -6.40
C SER A 97 -13.16 -10.13 -5.34
N ARG A 98 -12.77 -8.87 -5.28
CA ARG A 98 -13.29 -7.91 -4.31
C ARG A 98 -13.63 -6.61 -5.04
N HIS A 99 -14.86 -6.15 -4.90
CA HIS A 99 -15.33 -4.94 -5.57
C HIS A 99 -15.11 -3.72 -4.67
N ILE A 100 -13.86 -3.33 -4.52
CA ILE A 100 -13.49 -2.18 -3.70
C ILE A 100 -12.85 -1.14 -4.62
N PRO A 101 -13.23 0.14 -4.51
CA PRO A 101 -12.60 1.19 -5.31
C PRO A 101 -11.09 1.24 -5.07
N ILE A 102 -10.33 1.33 -6.14
CA ILE A 102 -8.88 1.39 -6.07
C ILE A 102 -8.40 2.67 -6.74
N ILE A 103 -7.58 3.43 -6.01
CA ILE A 103 -6.89 4.60 -6.53
C ILE A 103 -5.44 4.23 -6.70
N THR A 104 -4.86 4.60 -7.84
CA THR A 104 -3.44 4.36 -8.07
C THR A 104 -2.73 5.69 -8.19
N THR A 105 -1.55 5.77 -7.56
CA THR A 105 -0.72 6.95 -7.64
C THR A 105 0.65 6.55 -8.15
N VAL A 106 1.17 7.32 -9.10
CA VAL A 106 2.50 7.12 -9.64
C VAL A 106 3.40 8.18 -9.02
N HIS A 107 4.38 7.73 -8.26
CA HIS A 107 5.33 8.62 -7.58
C HIS A 107 6.69 8.66 -8.24
N SER A 108 6.96 7.75 -9.14
CA SER A 108 8.26 7.64 -9.77
C SER A 108 8.40 8.59 -10.95
N ASP A 109 9.62 8.73 -11.43
CA ASP A 109 9.89 9.52 -12.62
C ASP A 109 9.19 8.85 -13.81
N TYR A 110 8.33 9.59 -14.47
CA TYR A 110 7.58 9.09 -15.61
C TYR A 110 8.46 8.54 -16.72
N ARG A 111 9.62 9.15 -16.92
CA ARG A 111 10.50 8.69 -17.98
C ARG A 111 11.04 7.31 -17.68
N LEU A 112 11.34 7.01 -16.44
CA LEU A 112 11.79 5.68 -16.04
C LEU A 112 10.71 4.65 -16.19
N ASP A 113 9.50 4.98 -15.78
CA ASP A 113 8.36 4.09 -15.95
C ASP A 113 8.05 3.83 -17.41
N TYR A 114 8.21 4.84 -18.22
CA TYR A 114 7.93 4.78 -19.65
C TYR A 114 8.94 3.90 -20.37
N LEU A 115 10.21 3.99 -19.98
CA LEU A 115 11.29 3.24 -20.60
C LEU A 115 11.44 1.84 -20.02
N GLY A 116 11.00 1.69 -18.83
CA GLY A 116 11.06 0.43 -18.14
C GLY A 116 9.83 -0.37 -18.37
#